data_7e67607895e4145c045bde9ac9619829
#
_entry.id   7e67607895e4145c045bde9ac9619829
#
_cell.length_a   1.000
_cell.length_b   1.000
_cell.length_c   1.000
_cell.angle_alpha   90.00
_cell.angle_beta   90.00
_cell.angle_gamma   90.00
#
_symmetry.space_group_name_H-M   'P 1'
#
loop_
_entity.id
_entity.type
_entity.pdbx_description
1 polymer ?
#
loop_
_entity_poly.entity_id
_entity_poly.type
_entity_poly.pdbx_seq_one_letter_code
_entity_poly.pdbx_strand_id
1 'polypeptide(L)'
;RDPSSAASDVYKRQPKGIILSGGPNSVTESYTPRAPQCIFDLNIPILGICYGMQTLAEQMGGHVESVAHKEFGHAELEIVSDSRLFNKLNKKTNVWMSHGDQVQDLPDDYELLASTSTAPIAAMQHKKLPIYAIQFHPEVTHTDDGKIIIENFLFDICHACADWKIDDLIDQRIKEIKEIVKKDKVLLGLSGGVDSSVTAALLHKAIGKSLTCVFVDNGLLRKGEATQVMETFKDNMNLNVIKSDSQDVFLRHLENIDDPEQKRKVIGRTFIDIFDSEAIKLKNIKFLAQGTIYPDVIESSGSESNEARVIKSHHNVGGLPDEMKLDLVEPLSCLLYTSPSPRDP
;
A
#
# COMPACT_ATOMS: atom_id res chain seq x y z
N ARG A 1 4.61 0.12 -15.78
CA ARG A 1 5.94 0.75 -15.88
C ARG A 1 6.89 -0.23 -16.56
N ASP A 2 7.71 0.28 -17.46
CA ASP A 2 8.72 -0.49 -18.17
C ASP A 2 9.67 -1.16 -17.16
N PRO A 3 9.94 -2.49 -17.24
CA PRO A 3 10.88 -3.18 -16.36
C PRO A 3 12.27 -2.53 -16.31
N SER A 4 12.68 -1.85 -17.40
CA SER A 4 13.93 -1.10 -17.45
C SER A 4 13.98 0.08 -16.48
N SER A 5 12.86 0.69 -16.14
CA SER A 5 12.78 1.82 -15.20
C SER A 5 12.97 1.38 -13.76
N ALA A 6 12.47 0.18 -13.38
CA ALA A 6 12.64 -0.36 -12.04
C ALA A 6 14.10 -0.76 -11.76
N ALA A 7 14.77 -1.40 -12.72
CA ALA A 7 16.18 -1.73 -12.61
C ALA A 7 17.08 -0.47 -12.51
N SER A 8 16.77 0.57 -13.28
CA SER A 8 17.45 1.86 -13.20
C SER A 8 17.29 2.56 -11.84
N ASP A 9 16.11 2.44 -11.20
CA ASP A 9 15.86 3.03 -9.89
C ASP A 9 16.58 2.26 -8.77
N VAL A 10 16.65 0.93 -8.86
CA VAL A 10 17.42 0.07 -7.94
C VAL A 10 18.90 0.46 -7.98
N TYR A 11 19.48 0.58 -9.17
CA TYR A 11 20.90 0.94 -9.32
C TYR A 11 21.21 2.36 -8.82
N LYS A 12 20.31 3.31 -9.04
CA LYS A 12 20.49 4.70 -8.58
C LYS A 12 20.35 4.87 -7.06
N ARG A 13 19.58 4.02 -6.38
CA ARG A 13 19.33 4.13 -4.94
C ARG A 13 20.28 3.34 -4.05
N GLN A 14 21.12 2.47 -4.64
CA GLN A 14 22.04 1.58 -3.91
C GLN A 14 21.32 0.88 -2.73
N PRO A 15 20.33 0.01 -2.99
CA PRO A 15 19.57 -0.65 -1.93
C PRO A 15 20.52 -1.51 -1.07
N LYS A 16 20.27 -1.54 0.23
CA LYS A 16 21.02 -2.40 1.18
C LYS A 16 20.50 -3.83 1.24
N GLY A 17 19.28 -4.04 0.77
CA GLY A 17 18.63 -5.35 0.69
C GLY A 17 17.38 -5.29 -0.15
N ILE A 18 16.88 -6.45 -0.55
CA ILE A 18 15.66 -6.63 -1.34
C ILE A 18 14.74 -7.60 -0.62
N ILE A 19 13.46 -7.28 -0.54
CA ILE A 19 12.42 -8.20 -0.09
C ILE A 19 11.53 -8.53 -1.30
N LEU A 20 11.44 -9.81 -1.63
CA LEU A 20 10.47 -10.35 -2.58
C LEU A 20 9.25 -10.78 -1.78
N SER A 21 8.21 -9.97 -1.84
CA SER A 21 7.00 -10.15 -1.03
C SER A 21 6.14 -11.31 -1.49
N GLY A 22 5.16 -11.69 -0.67
CA GLY A 22 4.06 -12.57 -1.02
C GLY A 22 3.19 -12.00 -2.16
N GLY A 23 2.37 -12.85 -2.74
CA GLY A 23 1.45 -12.47 -3.81
C GLY A 23 0.37 -13.54 -4.05
N PRO A 24 -0.74 -13.18 -4.72
CA PRO A 24 -1.87 -14.08 -4.93
C PRO A 24 -1.66 -15.08 -6.07
N ASN A 25 -0.62 -14.92 -6.88
CA ASN A 25 -0.35 -15.75 -8.05
C ASN A 25 0.27 -17.09 -7.65
N SER A 26 0.12 -18.09 -8.52
CA SER A 26 0.86 -19.36 -8.44
C SER A 26 2.11 -19.28 -9.30
N VAL A 27 3.25 -19.69 -8.76
CA VAL A 27 4.50 -19.74 -9.52
C VAL A 27 4.51 -20.85 -10.57
N THR A 28 3.61 -21.85 -10.45
CA THR A 28 3.46 -22.94 -11.42
C THR A 28 2.67 -22.52 -12.66
N GLU A 29 2.00 -21.37 -12.63
CA GLU A 29 1.25 -20.84 -13.77
C GLU A 29 2.16 -20.05 -14.72
N SER A 30 1.79 -20.02 -16.00
CA SER A 30 2.48 -19.24 -17.02
C SER A 30 2.17 -17.74 -16.86
N TYR A 31 3.16 -16.89 -17.20
CA TYR A 31 3.01 -15.42 -17.17
C TYR A 31 2.84 -14.79 -15.79
N THR A 32 3.19 -15.50 -14.72
CA THR A 32 3.19 -14.95 -13.38
C THR A 32 4.46 -14.13 -13.10
N PRO A 33 4.40 -13.15 -12.18
CA PRO A 33 5.55 -12.29 -11.89
C PRO A 33 6.80 -13.08 -11.50
N ARG A 34 7.95 -12.70 -12.05
CA ARG A 34 9.25 -13.25 -11.68
C ARG A 34 10.19 -12.13 -11.26
N ALA A 35 11.13 -12.46 -10.39
CA ALA A 35 12.18 -11.54 -10.01
C ALA A 35 13.10 -11.27 -11.22
N PRO A 36 13.40 -10.00 -11.55
CA PRO A 36 14.35 -9.69 -12.62
C PRO A 36 15.72 -10.30 -12.31
N GLN A 37 16.37 -10.93 -13.30
CA GLN A 37 17.67 -11.58 -13.11
C GLN A 37 18.73 -10.65 -12.51
N CYS A 38 18.69 -9.36 -12.87
CA CYS A 38 19.66 -8.37 -12.40
C CYS A 38 19.70 -8.22 -10.86
N ILE A 39 18.65 -8.56 -10.11
CA ILE A 39 18.69 -8.45 -8.64
C ILE A 39 19.61 -9.48 -8.00
N PHE A 40 19.77 -10.65 -8.62
CA PHE A 40 20.67 -11.70 -8.14
C PHE A 40 22.14 -11.36 -8.41
N ASP A 41 22.41 -10.53 -9.42
CA ASP A 41 23.76 -10.09 -9.77
C ASP A 41 24.26 -8.94 -8.90
N LEU A 42 23.39 -8.31 -8.12
CA LEU A 42 23.75 -7.16 -7.26
C LEU A 42 24.57 -7.54 -6.03
N ASN A 43 24.66 -8.81 -5.67
CA ASN A 43 25.35 -9.31 -4.46
C ASN A 43 24.88 -8.62 -3.15
N ILE A 44 23.64 -8.18 -3.09
CA ILE A 44 23.01 -7.61 -1.89
C ILE A 44 22.08 -8.63 -1.26
N PRO A 45 21.79 -8.53 0.04
CA PRO A 45 20.88 -9.43 0.72
C PRO A 45 19.50 -9.46 0.11
N ILE A 46 18.93 -10.67 -0.04
CA ILE A 46 17.57 -10.90 -0.55
C ILE A 46 16.80 -11.76 0.46
N LEU A 47 15.55 -11.37 0.75
CA LEU A 47 14.59 -12.16 1.52
C LEU A 47 13.36 -12.42 0.65
N GLY A 48 13.09 -13.69 0.33
CA GLY A 48 11.85 -14.12 -0.30
C GLY A 48 10.81 -14.53 0.75
N ILE A 49 9.59 -13.99 0.66
CA ILE A 49 8.48 -14.29 1.57
C ILE A 49 7.34 -14.91 0.75
N CYS A 50 6.87 -16.09 1.13
CA CYS A 50 5.76 -16.82 0.51
C CYS A 50 5.96 -16.95 -1.02
N TYR A 51 5.21 -16.24 -1.85
CA TYR A 51 5.41 -16.21 -3.30
C TYR A 51 6.86 -15.82 -3.69
N GLY A 52 7.47 -14.91 -2.94
CA GLY A 52 8.88 -14.52 -3.12
C GLY A 52 9.85 -15.69 -2.89
N MET A 53 9.58 -16.58 -1.92
CA MET A 53 10.33 -17.81 -1.75
C MET A 53 10.14 -18.77 -2.92
N GLN A 54 8.90 -18.96 -3.35
CA GLN A 54 8.56 -19.88 -4.44
C GLN A 54 9.21 -19.44 -5.77
N THR A 55 9.14 -18.15 -6.08
CA THR A 55 9.79 -17.61 -7.29
C THR A 55 11.32 -17.72 -7.23
N LEU A 56 11.92 -17.53 -6.04
CA LEU A 56 13.34 -17.76 -5.80
C LEU A 56 13.73 -19.22 -6.04
N ALA A 57 13.00 -20.15 -5.44
CA ALA A 57 13.28 -21.58 -5.59
C ALA A 57 13.25 -22.00 -7.06
N GLU A 58 12.19 -21.63 -7.78
CA GLU A 58 12.01 -21.97 -9.19
C GLU A 58 13.10 -21.36 -10.08
N GLN A 59 13.44 -20.08 -9.89
CA GLN A 59 14.45 -19.40 -10.69
C GLN A 59 15.89 -19.87 -10.41
N MET A 60 16.13 -20.46 -9.23
CA MET A 60 17.44 -21.00 -8.85
C MET A 60 17.58 -22.51 -9.09
N GLY A 61 16.58 -23.11 -9.76
CA GLY A 61 16.64 -24.53 -10.18
C GLY A 61 16.08 -25.52 -9.15
N GLY A 62 15.36 -25.07 -8.15
CA GLY A 62 14.51 -25.90 -7.30
C GLY A 62 13.20 -26.26 -7.96
N HIS A 63 12.32 -26.93 -7.23
CA HIS A 63 11.00 -27.33 -7.72
C HIS A 63 9.88 -26.88 -6.79
N VAL A 64 8.82 -26.31 -7.37
CA VAL A 64 7.62 -25.85 -6.66
C VAL A 64 6.39 -26.55 -7.21
N GLU A 65 5.55 -27.07 -6.33
CA GLU A 65 4.29 -27.71 -6.70
C GLU A 65 3.10 -27.08 -6.00
N SER A 66 1.96 -27.11 -6.70
CA SER A 66 0.68 -26.78 -6.10
C SER A 66 0.18 -27.95 -5.25
N VAL A 67 -0.12 -27.70 -3.98
CA VAL A 67 -0.53 -28.76 -3.05
C VAL A 67 -2.06 -28.88 -2.98
N ALA A 68 -2.54 -30.12 -2.84
CA ALA A 68 -3.96 -30.41 -2.78
C ALA A 68 -4.63 -29.80 -1.54
N HIS A 69 -3.90 -29.70 -0.44
CA HIS A 69 -4.35 -29.05 0.79
C HIS A 69 -3.60 -27.74 0.98
N LYS A 70 -4.25 -26.65 0.58
CA LYS A 70 -3.76 -25.30 0.82
C LYS A 70 -3.64 -25.03 2.32
N GLU A 71 -2.55 -24.43 2.74
CA GLU A 71 -2.28 -24.16 4.16
C GLU A 71 -2.59 -22.71 4.50
N PHE A 72 -3.57 -22.52 5.41
CA PHE A 72 -3.97 -21.22 5.92
C PHE A 72 -4.12 -21.30 7.44
N GLY A 73 -3.33 -20.51 8.17
CA GLY A 73 -3.41 -20.45 9.62
C GLY A 73 -2.08 -20.67 10.33
N HIS A 74 -2.17 -20.99 11.61
CA HIS A 74 -1.01 -21.22 12.46
C HIS A 74 -0.34 -22.57 12.16
N ALA A 75 0.99 -22.56 12.10
CA ALA A 75 1.83 -23.75 12.04
C ALA A 75 3.01 -23.62 13.02
N GLU A 76 3.40 -24.73 13.66
CA GLU A 76 4.62 -24.79 14.45
C GLU A 76 5.83 -24.95 13.51
N LEU A 77 6.70 -23.94 13.48
CA LEU A 77 7.96 -23.96 12.75
C LEU A 77 9.03 -24.62 13.61
N GLU A 78 9.75 -25.58 13.06
CA GLU A 78 10.92 -26.20 13.66
C GLU A 78 12.19 -25.76 12.93
N ILE A 79 13.07 -25.02 13.62
CA ILE A 79 14.35 -24.55 13.08
C ILE A 79 15.36 -25.69 13.17
N VAL A 80 15.88 -26.13 12.02
CA VAL A 80 16.76 -27.28 11.89
C VAL A 80 18.23 -26.92 11.65
N SER A 81 18.50 -25.70 11.18
CA SER A 81 19.85 -25.21 10.93
C SER A 81 20.04 -23.79 11.48
N ASP A 82 21.27 -23.50 11.93
CA ASP A 82 21.62 -22.16 12.38
C ASP A 82 21.65 -21.17 11.22
N SER A 83 21.06 -20.00 11.44
CA SER A 83 21.00 -18.93 10.46
C SER A 83 20.99 -17.58 11.12
N ARG A 84 21.63 -16.58 10.50
CA ARG A 84 21.52 -15.18 10.93
C ARG A 84 20.09 -14.67 10.90
N LEU A 85 19.26 -15.19 9.98
CA LEU A 85 17.85 -14.81 9.88
C LEU A 85 17.06 -15.19 11.14
N PHE A 86 17.39 -16.32 11.75
CA PHE A 86 16.70 -16.87 12.93
C PHE A 86 17.47 -16.62 14.25
N ASN A 87 18.42 -15.72 14.22
CA ASN A 87 19.15 -15.34 15.43
C ASN A 87 18.18 -14.86 16.52
N LYS A 88 18.40 -15.26 17.77
CA LYS A 88 17.55 -14.99 18.95
C LYS A 88 16.17 -15.68 18.95
N LEU A 89 15.84 -16.52 17.99
CA LEU A 89 14.62 -17.33 18.02
C LEU A 89 14.83 -18.63 18.82
N ASN A 90 13.73 -19.13 19.38
CA ASN A 90 13.71 -20.49 19.92
C ASN A 90 13.68 -21.51 18.77
N LYS A 91 14.10 -22.77 19.05
CA LYS A 91 14.06 -23.85 18.05
C LYS A 91 12.67 -24.11 17.49
N LYS A 92 11.62 -23.76 18.24
CA LYS A 92 10.23 -23.87 17.84
C LYS A 92 9.51 -22.56 18.08
N THR A 93 8.73 -22.10 17.11
CA THR A 93 7.92 -20.89 17.18
C THR A 93 6.68 -21.05 16.30
N ASN A 94 5.61 -20.30 16.59
CA ASN A 94 4.41 -20.31 15.77
C ASN A 94 4.51 -19.29 14.64
N VAL A 95 4.13 -19.71 13.45
CA VAL A 95 4.13 -18.87 12.25
C VAL A 95 2.79 -18.92 11.55
N TRP A 96 2.50 -17.90 10.75
CA TRP A 96 1.29 -17.84 9.94
C TRP A 96 1.58 -18.26 8.51
N MET A 97 0.91 -19.33 8.07
CA MET A 97 0.94 -19.84 6.70
C MET A 97 -0.24 -19.30 5.90
N SER A 98 0.00 -19.01 4.62
CA SER A 98 -1.06 -18.60 3.68
C SER A 98 -0.59 -18.90 2.25
N HIS A 99 -0.65 -20.17 1.85
CA HIS A 99 -0.15 -20.60 0.54
C HIS A 99 -0.89 -21.80 -0.05
N GLY A 100 -0.89 -21.89 -1.38
CA GLY A 100 -1.39 -23.03 -2.15
C GLY A 100 -0.30 -23.78 -2.89
N ASP A 101 0.89 -23.19 -3.01
CA ASP A 101 2.08 -23.80 -3.61
C ASP A 101 3.18 -23.88 -2.55
N GLN A 102 4.06 -24.87 -2.66
CA GLN A 102 5.20 -25.02 -1.76
C GLN A 102 6.43 -25.54 -2.50
N VAL A 103 7.60 -25.21 -1.97
CA VAL A 103 8.88 -25.76 -2.46
C VAL A 103 8.98 -27.22 -2.07
N GLN A 104 9.16 -28.10 -3.05
CA GLN A 104 9.36 -29.55 -2.88
C GLN A 104 10.83 -29.93 -2.87
N ASP A 105 11.59 -29.34 -3.80
CA ASP A 105 13.03 -29.58 -3.90
C ASP A 105 13.81 -28.28 -3.76
N LEU A 106 14.82 -28.31 -2.89
CA LEU A 106 15.76 -27.20 -2.73
C LEU A 106 16.63 -27.02 -3.98
N PRO A 107 16.94 -25.79 -4.39
CA PRO A 107 18.02 -25.59 -5.36
C PRO A 107 19.38 -26.11 -4.80
N ASP A 108 20.27 -26.57 -5.66
CA ASP A 108 21.54 -27.24 -5.29
C ASP A 108 22.41 -26.43 -4.33
N ASP A 109 22.47 -25.09 -4.51
CA ASP A 109 23.26 -24.20 -3.69
C ASP A 109 22.56 -23.71 -2.43
N TYR A 110 21.39 -24.27 -2.09
CA TYR A 110 20.61 -23.93 -0.91
C TYR A 110 20.66 -25.01 0.17
N GLU A 111 20.36 -24.60 1.39
CA GLU A 111 20.21 -25.51 2.53
C GLU A 111 18.92 -25.21 3.29
N LEU A 112 18.37 -26.24 3.91
CA LEU A 112 17.15 -26.16 4.72
C LEU A 112 17.43 -25.45 6.02
N LEU A 113 16.61 -24.46 6.35
CA LEU A 113 16.66 -23.73 7.63
C LEU A 113 15.59 -24.18 8.62
N ALA A 114 14.36 -24.37 8.13
CA ALA A 114 13.24 -24.72 8.98
C ALA A 114 12.16 -25.49 8.20
N SER A 115 11.39 -26.27 8.94
CA SER A 115 10.26 -27.03 8.41
C SER A 115 9.03 -26.90 9.32
N THR A 116 7.86 -27.24 8.79
CA THR A 116 6.64 -27.51 9.55
C THR A 116 6.14 -28.92 9.29
N SER A 117 5.10 -29.35 9.97
CA SER A 117 4.50 -30.67 9.73
C SER A 117 3.93 -30.84 8.31
N THR A 118 3.57 -29.73 7.66
CA THR A 118 2.89 -29.67 6.34
C THR A 118 3.76 -29.08 5.24
N ALA A 119 4.77 -28.27 5.58
CA ALA A 119 5.74 -27.71 4.66
C ALA A 119 7.15 -28.17 5.03
N PRO A 120 7.68 -29.25 4.40
CA PRO A 120 9.03 -29.78 4.68
C PRO A 120 10.14 -28.75 4.47
N ILE A 121 9.93 -27.80 3.53
CA ILE A 121 10.83 -26.68 3.27
C ILE A 121 10.07 -25.38 3.58
N ALA A 122 10.02 -25.02 4.87
CA ALA A 122 9.37 -23.80 5.32
C ALA A 122 10.32 -22.58 5.32
N ALA A 123 11.64 -22.84 5.33
CA ALA A 123 12.66 -21.80 5.16
C ALA A 123 13.94 -22.40 4.57
N MET A 124 14.63 -21.61 3.76
CA MET A 124 15.90 -21.98 3.13
C MET A 124 16.84 -20.77 3.03
N GLN A 125 18.14 -21.03 2.92
CA GLN A 125 19.13 -20.01 2.59
C GLN A 125 20.15 -20.53 1.59
N HIS A 126 20.74 -19.61 0.83
CA HIS A 126 21.84 -19.94 -0.07
C HIS A 126 23.13 -20.15 0.75
N LYS A 127 23.89 -21.19 0.46
CA LYS A 127 25.10 -21.60 1.21
C LYS A 127 26.23 -20.54 1.22
N LYS A 128 26.28 -19.65 0.24
CA LYS A 128 27.37 -18.66 0.08
C LYS A 128 26.89 -17.22 -0.03
N LEU A 129 25.74 -16.97 -0.66
CA LEU A 129 25.20 -15.63 -0.88
C LEU A 129 24.22 -15.26 0.24
N PRO A 130 24.03 -13.98 0.54
CA PRO A 130 23.08 -13.54 1.56
C PRO A 130 21.62 -13.58 1.05
N ILE A 131 21.18 -14.75 0.57
CA ILE A 131 19.84 -14.96 0.04
C ILE A 131 19.10 -15.92 0.97
N TYR A 132 17.97 -15.46 1.48
CA TYR A 132 17.11 -16.16 2.42
C TYR A 132 15.70 -16.24 1.87
N ALA A 133 14.96 -17.28 2.23
CA ALA A 133 13.58 -17.40 1.83
C ALA A 133 12.76 -18.15 2.89
N ILE A 134 11.54 -17.70 3.11
CA ILE A 134 10.60 -18.24 4.08
C ILE A 134 9.21 -18.38 3.46
N GLN A 135 8.50 -19.47 3.76
CA GLN A 135 7.16 -19.74 3.23
C GLN A 135 6.07 -19.01 4.00
N PHE A 136 6.29 -18.75 5.27
CA PHE A 136 5.35 -18.08 6.16
C PHE A 136 5.49 -16.55 6.10
N HIS A 137 4.53 -15.85 6.71
CA HIS A 137 4.43 -14.39 6.72
C HIS A 137 4.95 -13.81 8.03
N PRO A 138 6.17 -13.26 8.09
CA PRO A 138 6.73 -12.64 9.29
C PRO A 138 6.12 -11.26 9.57
N GLU A 139 5.49 -10.63 8.58
CA GLU A 139 4.91 -9.29 8.66
C GLU A 139 3.56 -9.25 9.38
N VAL A 140 2.90 -10.39 9.55
CA VAL A 140 1.58 -10.44 10.22
C VAL A 140 1.72 -10.68 11.72
N THR A 141 0.77 -10.17 12.48
CA THR A 141 0.76 -10.27 13.96
C THR A 141 0.61 -11.70 14.48
N HIS A 142 0.18 -12.63 13.64
CA HIS A 142 0.00 -14.05 13.96
C HIS A 142 1.31 -14.88 13.90
N THR A 143 2.41 -14.29 13.45
CA THR A 143 3.75 -14.89 13.54
C THR A 143 4.44 -14.35 14.79
N ASP A 144 4.61 -15.19 15.81
CA ASP A 144 5.05 -14.76 17.15
C ASP A 144 6.38 -13.98 17.12
N ASP A 145 7.40 -14.51 16.43
CA ASP A 145 8.72 -13.91 16.33
C ASP A 145 8.96 -13.15 15.02
N GLY A 146 7.89 -12.82 14.27
CA GLY A 146 7.99 -12.21 12.94
C GLY A 146 8.78 -10.91 12.92
N LYS A 147 8.59 -10.06 13.93
CA LYS A 147 9.34 -8.83 14.10
C LYS A 147 10.85 -9.08 14.24
N ILE A 148 11.25 -10.09 15.01
CA ILE A 148 12.68 -10.42 15.22
C ILE A 148 13.30 -10.90 13.90
N ILE A 149 12.58 -11.70 13.11
CA ILE A 149 13.04 -12.16 11.80
C ILE A 149 13.27 -10.99 10.86
N ILE A 150 12.35 -10.03 10.81
CA ILE A 150 12.48 -8.83 9.99
C ILE A 150 13.64 -7.95 10.48
N GLU A 151 13.78 -7.76 11.80
CA GLU A 151 14.88 -7.00 12.39
C GLU A 151 16.24 -7.64 12.09
N ASN A 152 16.37 -8.96 12.20
CA ASN A 152 17.58 -9.68 11.85
C ASN A 152 17.94 -9.48 10.37
N PHE A 153 16.95 -9.55 9.46
CA PHE A 153 17.21 -9.29 8.05
C PHE A 153 17.65 -7.86 7.81
N LEU A 154 16.94 -6.88 8.36
CA LEU A 154 17.22 -5.46 8.12
C LEU A 154 18.54 -5.01 8.76
N PHE A 155 18.77 -5.33 10.02
CA PHE A 155 19.86 -4.76 10.79
C PHE A 155 21.12 -5.66 10.82
N ASP A 156 20.93 -6.97 11.01
CA ASP A 156 22.06 -7.89 11.14
C ASP A 156 22.60 -8.36 9.76
N ILE A 157 21.71 -8.49 8.76
CA ILE A 157 22.07 -9.00 7.43
C ILE A 157 22.30 -7.85 6.44
N CYS A 158 21.32 -6.93 6.29
CA CYS A 158 21.43 -5.80 5.36
C CYS A 158 22.24 -4.63 5.90
N HIS A 159 22.58 -4.61 7.18
CA HIS A 159 23.25 -3.49 7.86
C HIS A 159 22.55 -2.15 7.63
N ALA A 160 21.21 -2.17 7.64
CA ALA A 160 20.40 -0.97 7.58
C ALA A 160 20.54 -0.17 8.88
N CYS A 161 20.41 1.15 8.80
CA CYS A 161 20.41 2.03 9.97
C CYS A 161 18.95 2.39 10.31
N ALA A 162 18.61 2.40 11.60
CA ALA A 162 17.33 2.88 12.08
C ALA A 162 17.36 4.41 12.26
N ASP A 163 17.71 5.13 11.20
CA ASP A 163 17.86 6.58 11.18
C ASP A 163 16.66 7.33 10.60
N TRP A 164 15.66 6.58 10.13
CA TRP A 164 14.42 7.17 9.62
C TRP A 164 13.56 7.73 10.74
N LYS A 165 13.21 9.03 10.65
CA LYS A 165 12.34 9.73 11.59
C LYS A 165 11.10 10.26 10.90
N ILE A 166 9.95 10.17 11.59
CA ILE A 166 8.66 10.66 11.06
C ILE A 166 8.71 12.17 10.81
N ASP A 167 9.35 12.95 11.68
CA ASP A 167 9.48 14.39 11.52
C ASP A 167 10.23 14.78 10.24
N ASP A 168 11.32 14.05 9.92
CA ASP A 168 12.09 14.24 8.69
C ASP A 168 11.22 13.94 7.45
N LEU A 169 10.34 12.95 7.54
CA LEU A 169 9.40 12.61 6.46
C LEU A 169 8.37 13.73 6.24
N ILE A 170 7.78 14.25 7.31
CA ILE A 170 6.81 15.35 7.22
C ILE A 170 7.45 16.57 6.56
N ASP A 171 8.66 16.94 6.98
CA ASP A 171 9.38 18.09 6.42
C ASP A 171 9.78 17.84 4.95
N GLN A 172 10.18 16.62 4.63
CA GLN A 172 10.45 16.22 3.24
C GLN A 172 9.20 16.35 2.37
N ARG A 173 8.05 15.84 2.84
CA ARG A 173 6.78 15.93 2.09
C ARG A 173 6.33 17.38 1.89
N ILE A 174 6.46 18.21 2.92
CA ILE A 174 6.19 19.65 2.82
C ILE A 174 7.07 20.30 1.75
N LYS A 175 8.36 19.93 1.69
CA LYS A 175 9.29 20.45 0.68
C LYS A 175 8.89 20.00 -0.73
N GLU A 176 8.61 18.70 -0.91
CA GLU A 176 8.15 18.16 -2.19
C GLU A 176 6.86 18.83 -2.69
N ILE A 177 5.87 19.01 -1.81
CA ILE A 177 4.64 19.71 -2.14
C ILE A 177 4.93 21.15 -2.61
N LYS A 178 5.81 21.88 -1.90
CA LYS A 178 6.20 23.24 -2.28
C LYS A 178 6.90 23.31 -3.63
N GLU A 179 7.74 22.32 -3.95
CA GLU A 179 8.45 22.24 -5.23
C GLU A 179 7.50 21.94 -6.40
N ILE A 180 6.48 21.11 -6.18
CA ILE A 180 5.47 20.75 -7.18
C ILE A 180 4.50 21.93 -7.40
N VAL A 181 3.88 22.40 -6.32
CA VAL A 181 2.79 23.39 -6.37
C VAL A 181 3.29 24.79 -6.65
N LYS A 182 4.43 25.18 -6.12
CA LYS A 182 5.03 26.52 -6.25
C LYS A 182 4.06 27.63 -5.79
N LYS A 183 3.52 28.40 -6.75
CA LYS A 183 2.60 29.53 -6.50
C LYS A 183 1.16 29.24 -6.94
N ASP A 184 0.93 28.06 -7.46
CA ASP A 184 -0.38 27.66 -7.98
C ASP A 184 -1.34 27.29 -6.85
N LYS A 185 -2.63 27.15 -7.17
CA LYS A 185 -3.67 26.79 -6.21
C LYS A 185 -4.00 25.31 -6.30
N VAL A 186 -4.30 24.73 -5.16
CA VAL A 186 -4.67 23.33 -4.97
C VAL A 186 -6.10 23.23 -4.48
N LEU A 187 -6.87 22.32 -5.06
CA LEU A 187 -8.19 21.91 -4.62
C LEU A 187 -8.10 20.54 -3.93
N LEU A 188 -8.75 20.37 -2.80
CA LEU A 188 -8.84 19.10 -2.07
C LEU A 188 -10.29 18.77 -1.75
N GLY A 189 -10.75 17.56 -2.08
CA GLY A 189 -11.98 16.99 -1.55
C GLY A 189 -11.79 16.57 -0.09
N LEU A 190 -12.46 17.21 0.83
CA LEU A 190 -12.38 16.92 2.26
C LEU A 190 -13.56 16.05 2.66
N SER A 191 -13.29 14.78 2.99
CA SER A 191 -14.33 13.81 3.38
C SER A 191 -14.57 13.75 4.89
N GLY A 192 -13.66 14.33 5.71
CA GLY A 192 -13.64 14.11 7.16
C GLY A 192 -12.99 12.78 7.60
N GLY A 193 -12.63 11.92 6.66
CA GLY A 193 -11.82 10.72 6.91
C GLY A 193 -10.37 11.07 7.22
N VAL A 194 -9.63 10.12 7.81
CA VAL A 194 -8.25 10.34 8.28
C VAL A 194 -7.33 10.78 7.14
N ASP A 195 -7.38 10.11 5.99
CA ASP A 195 -6.46 10.39 4.87
C ASP A 195 -6.66 11.79 4.30
N SER A 196 -7.91 12.18 4.04
CA SER A 196 -8.22 13.54 3.59
C SER A 196 -7.84 14.61 4.64
N SER A 197 -7.96 14.27 5.91
CA SER A 197 -7.60 15.15 7.03
C SER A 197 -6.10 15.37 7.13
N VAL A 198 -5.31 14.31 7.06
CA VAL A 198 -3.84 14.37 7.05
C VAL A 198 -3.34 15.09 5.80
N THR A 199 -3.92 14.80 4.63
CA THR A 199 -3.63 15.50 3.38
C THR A 199 -3.89 17.01 3.50
N ALA A 200 -5.04 17.39 4.07
CA ALA A 200 -5.39 18.79 4.31
C ALA A 200 -4.37 19.49 5.22
N ALA A 201 -3.98 18.84 6.32
CA ALA A 201 -3.00 19.37 7.26
C ALA A 201 -1.61 19.54 6.63
N LEU A 202 -1.12 18.54 5.87
CA LEU A 202 0.16 18.61 5.16
C LEU A 202 0.17 19.73 4.12
N LEU A 203 -0.87 19.80 3.28
CA LEU A 203 -1.01 20.83 2.27
C LEU A 203 -1.10 22.22 2.90
N HIS A 204 -1.90 22.36 3.96
CA HIS A 204 -1.99 23.65 4.66
C HIS A 204 -0.64 24.11 5.22
N LYS A 205 0.12 23.19 5.81
CA LYS A 205 1.47 23.49 6.32
C LYS A 205 2.45 23.82 5.19
N ALA A 206 2.27 23.22 4.00
CA ALA A 206 3.13 23.45 2.85
C ALA A 206 2.80 24.75 2.10
N ILE A 207 1.52 24.99 1.77
CA ILE A 207 1.09 26.03 0.81
C ILE A 207 0.08 27.03 1.39
N GLY A 208 -0.36 26.86 2.64
CA GLY A 208 -1.22 27.79 3.37
C GLY A 208 -2.49 28.17 2.60
N LYS A 209 -2.66 29.45 2.31
CA LYS A 209 -3.85 30.04 1.65
C LYS A 209 -4.03 29.59 0.18
N SER A 210 -3.05 28.95 -0.43
CA SER A 210 -3.18 28.39 -1.79
C SER A 210 -4.01 27.09 -1.82
N LEU A 211 -4.32 26.51 -0.65
CA LEU A 211 -5.21 25.38 -0.52
C LEU A 211 -6.68 25.84 -0.39
N THR A 212 -7.56 25.23 -1.17
CA THR A 212 -9.02 25.29 -1.00
C THR A 212 -9.56 23.89 -0.82
N CYS A 213 -10.32 23.68 0.24
CA CYS A 213 -10.99 22.40 0.50
C CYS A 213 -12.48 22.50 0.16
N VAL A 214 -13.05 21.47 -0.45
CA VAL A 214 -14.50 21.33 -0.66
C VAL A 214 -15.00 20.16 0.19
N PHE A 215 -15.91 20.44 1.08
CA PHE A 215 -16.61 19.47 1.90
C PHE A 215 -18.05 19.34 1.41
N VAL A 216 -18.45 18.15 0.96
CA VAL A 216 -19.81 17.87 0.46
C VAL A 216 -20.62 17.20 1.56
N ASP A 217 -21.63 17.92 2.06
CA ASP A 217 -22.63 17.38 2.97
C ASP A 217 -23.71 16.65 2.15
N ASN A 218 -23.63 15.33 2.14
CA ASN A 218 -24.49 14.45 1.34
C ASN A 218 -25.75 13.99 2.09
N GLY A 219 -25.97 14.41 3.33
CA GLY A 219 -27.09 13.99 4.15
C GLY A 219 -27.02 12.55 4.67
N LEU A 220 -25.95 11.80 4.35
CA LEU A 220 -25.70 10.42 4.80
C LEU A 220 -24.59 10.35 5.86
N LEU A 221 -24.15 11.50 6.34
CA LEU A 221 -23.12 11.63 7.36
C LEU A 221 -23.66 11.20 8.74
N ARG A 222 -22.74 10.90 9.64
CA ARG A 222 -23.09 10.66 11.05
C ARG A 222 -23.63 11.94 11.69
N LYS A 223 -24.45 11.78 12.72
CA LYS A 223 -24.99 12.92 13.48
C LYS A 223 -23.86 13.84 13.98
N GLY A 224 -23.89 15.10 13.56
CA GLY A 224 -22.91 16.11 13.97
C GLY A 224 -21.59 16.09 13.20
N GLU A 225 -21.34 15.13 12.30
CA GLU A 225 -20.08 14.99 11.57
C GLU A 225 -19.76 16.22 10.71
N ALA A 226 -20.74 16.75 9.98
CA ALA A 226 -20.55 17.96 9.19
C ALA A 226 -20.12 19.16 10.04
N THR A 227 -20.73 19.33 11.21
CA THR A 227 -20.36 20.39 12.15
C THR A 227 -18.94 20.20 12.67
N GLN A 228 -18.62 18.98 13.10
CA GLN A 228 -17.27 18.64 13.59
C GLN A 228 -16.18 18.89 12.52
N VAL A 229 -16.43 18.54 11.26
CA VAL A 229 -15.49 18.78 10.16
C VAL A 229 -15.28 20.31 9.98
N MET A 230 -16.35 21.07 9.96
CA MET A 230 -16.24 22.52 9.79
C MET A 230 -15.52 23.19 10.96
N GLU A 231 -15.86 22.83 12.21
CA GLU A 231 -15.18 23.33 13.40
C GLU A 231 -13.68 22.98 13.39
N THR A 232 -13.34 21.73 13.04
CA THR A 232 -11.95 21.28 13.03
C THR A 232 -11.13 22.01 11.96
N PHE A 233 -11.59 22.00 10.73
CA PHE A 233 -10.76 22.46 9.61
C PHE A 233 -10.90 23.94 9.32
N LYS A 234 -12.11 24.47 9.38
CA LYS A 234 -12.33 25.90 9.11
C LYS A 234 -12.01 26.76 10.32
N ASP A 235 -12.57 26.43 11.48
CA ASP A 235 -12.50 27.31 12.64
C ASP A 235 -11.19 27.13 13.43
N ASN A 236 -10.78 25.87 13.71
CA ASN A 236 -9.58 25.60 14.49
C ASN A 236 -8.29 25.64 13.66
N MET A 237 -8.30 25.07 12.44
CA MET A 237 -7.12 25.05 11.57
C MET A 237 -7.03 26.23 10.60
N ASN A 238 -8.07 27.08 10.54
CA ASN A 238 -8.16 28.25 9.65
C ASN A 238 -7.94 27.89 8.16
N LEU A 239 -8.45 26.74 7.74
CA LEU A 239 -8.44 26.30 6.35
C LEU A 239 -9.55 27.00 5.56
N ASN A 240 -9.29 27.26 4.28
CA ASN A 240 -10.34 27.73 3.37
C ASN A 240 -11.23 26.55 2.96
N VAL A 241 -12.31 26.29 3.71
CA VAL A 241 -13.27 25.21 3.48
C VAL A 241 -14.57 25.75 2.93
N ILE A 242 -14.96 25.26 1.75
CA ILE A 242 -16.27 25.48 1.13
C ILE A 242 -17.15 24.30 1.50
N LYS A 243 -18.23 24.53 2.24
CA LYS A 243 -19.25 23.53 2.51
C LYS A 243 -20.30 23.57 1.40
N SER A 244 -20.50 22.46 0.71
CA SER A 244 -21.60 22.26 -0.24
C SER A 244 -22.70 21.46 0.45
N ASP A 245 -23.83 22.09 0.71
CA ASP A 245 -25.02 21.44 1.26
C ASP A 245 -25.83 20.81 0.12
N SER A 246 -25.71 19.51 -0.02
CA SER A 246 -26.23 18.77 -1.18
C SER A 246 -27.15 17.62 -0.77
N GLN A 247 -27.64 17.60 0.47
CA GLN A 247 -28.46 16.53 1.04
C GLN A 247 -29.65 16.20 0.14
N ASP A 248 -30.42 17.21 -0.29
CA ASP A 248 -31.61 17.01 -1.11
C ASP A 248 -31.29 16.39 -2.49
N VAL A 249 -30.10 16.66 -3.03
CA VAL A 249 -29.68 16.10 -4.32
C VAL A 249 -29.38 14.62 -4.16
N PHE A 250 -28.63 14.24 -3.14
CA PHE A 250 -28.33 12.83 -2.86
C PHE A 250 -29.59 12.02 -2.56
N LEU A 251 -30.47 12.52 -1.70
CA LEU A 251 -31.70 11.81 -1.33
C LEU A 251 -32.61 11.59 -2.54
N ARG A 252 -32.76 12.58 -3.43
CA ARG A 252 -33.52 12.43 -4.67
C ARG A 252 -32.92 11.40 -5.61
N HIS A 253 -31.59 11.37 -5.77
CA HIS A 253 -30.93 10.41 -6.63
C HIS A 253 -30.98 8.98 -6.09
N LEU A 254 -31.15 8.80 -4.78
CA LEU A 254 -31.27 7.51 -4.11
C LEU A 254 -32.72 7.00 -4.02
N GLU A 255 -33.70 7.82 -4.39
CA GLU A 255 -35.12 7.44 -4.35
C GLU A 255 -35.38 6.19 -5.21
N ASN A 256 -36.06 5.21 -4.62
CA ASN A 256 -36.41 3.91 -5.26
C ASN A 256 -35.21 3.03 -5.65
N ILE A 257 -34.03 3.25 -5.09
CA ILE A 257 -32.86 2.38 -5.27
C ILE A 257 -32.70 1.52 -4.02
N ASP A 258 -32.90 0.21 -4.13
CA ASP A 258 -32.80 -0.73 -3.01
C ASP A 258 -31.45 -1.46 -3.00
N ASP A 259 -30.89 -1.75 -4.19
CA ASP A 259 -29.63 -2.48 -4.33
C ASP A 259 -28.43 -1.70 -3.77
N PRO A 260 -27.66 -2.28 -2.83
CA PRO A 260 -26.52 -1.61 -2.19
C PRO A 260 -25.43 -1.18 -3.16
N GLU A 261 -25.17 -1.97 -4.22
CA GLU A 261 -24.13 -1.66 -5.19
C GLU A 261 -24.56 -0.48 -6.09
N GLN A 262 -25.82 -0.43 -6.49
CA GLN A 262 -26.37 0.70 -7.22
C GLN A 262 -26.36 1.97 -6.35
N LYS A 263 -26.73 1.88 -5.06
CA LYS A 263 -26.61 3.01 -4.12
C LYS A 263 -25.20 3.57 -4.09
N ARG A 264 -24.19 2.70 -3.96
CA ARG A 264 -22.78 3.11 -3.95
C ARG A 264 -22.37 3.86 -5.22
N LYS A 265 -22.75 3.32 -6.39
CA LYS A 265 -22.48 3.95 -7.70
C LYS A 265 -23.15 5.31 -7.84
N VAL A 266 -24.39 5.43 -7.42
CA VAL A 266 -25.14 6.70 -7.47
C VAL A 266 -24.53 7.73 -6.52
N ILE A 267 -24.20 7.35 -5.29
CA ILE A 267 -23.55 8.23 -4.33
C ILE A 267 -22.21 8.74 -4.88
N GLY A 268 -21.38 7.83 -5.40
CA GLY A 268 -20.08 8.19 -5.96
C GLY A 268 -20.20 9.17 -7.12
N ARG A 269 -21.09 8.91 -8.07
CA ARG A 269 -21.32 9.80 -9.21
C ARG A 269 -21.84 11.16 -8.79
N THR A 270 -22.87 11.19 -7.93
CA THR A 270 -23.44 12.46 -7.44
C THR A 270 -22.39 13.29 -6.70
N PHE A 271 -21.50 12.63 -5.92
CA PHE A 271 -20.41 13.32 -5.25
C PHE A 271 -19.46 13.99 -6.24
N ILE A 272 -19.09 13.30 -7.31
CA ILE A 272 -18.22 13.84 -8.35
C ILE A 272 -18.88 15.04 -9.04
N ASP A 273 -20.15 14.90 -9.47
CA ASP A 273 -20.88 15.96 -10.16
C ASP A 273 -20.97 17.25 -9.31
N ILE A 274 -21.19 17.11 -8.01
CA ILE A 274 -21.23 18.24 -7.07
C ILE A 274 -19.84 18.83 -6.86
N PHE A 275 -18.83 17.99 -6.66
CA PHE A 275 -17.45 18.43 -6.47
C PHE A 275 -16.96 19.23 -7.70
N ASP A 276 -17.24 18.72 -8.90
CA ASP A 276 -16.89 19.37 -10.16
C ASP A 276 -17.60 20.71 -10.31
N SER A 277 -18.88 20.78 -9.93
CA SER A 277 -19.63 22.03 -9.96
C SER A 277 -19.05 23.11 -9.02
N GLU A 278 -18.53 22.70 -7.86
CA GLU A 278 -17.83 23.62 -6.96
C GLU A 278 -16.44 23.98 -7.50
N ALA A 279 -15.72 23.03 -8.08
CA ALA A 279 -14.41 23.25 -8.68
C ALA A 279 -14.45 24.28 -9.81
N ILE A 280 -15.46 24.21 -10.68
CA ILE A 280 -15.67 25.16 -11.82
C ILE A 280 -15.87 26.60 -11.34
N LYS A 281 -16.49 26.81 -10.16
CA LYS A 281 -16.66 28.15 -9.58
C LYS A 281 -15.36 28.78 -9.13
N LEU A 282 -14.31 27.95 -8.92
CA LEU A 282 -13.02 28.38 -8.42
C LEU A 282 -12.09 28.77 -9.58
N LYS A 283 -11.55 30.00 -9.52
CA LYS A 283 -10.64 30.49 -10.55
C LYS A 283 -9.18 30.15 -10.21
N ASN A 284 -8.42 29.79 -11.24
CA ASN A 284 -6.97 29.58 -11.15
C ASN A 284 -6.56 28.37 -10.27
N ILE A 285 -7.38 27.33 -10.20
CA ILE A 285 -6.97 26.05 -9.64
C ILE A 285 -6.16 25.31 -10.73
N LYS A 286 -5.01 24.76 -10.34
CA LYS A 286 -4.15 23.97 -11.24
C LYS A 286 -3.98 22.55 -10.77
N PHE A 287 -4.06 22.30 -9.47
CA PHE A 287 -3.83 21.00 -8.90
C PHE A 287 -5.07 20.47 -8.17
N LEU A 288 -5.32 19.16 -8.32
CA LEU A 288 -6.22 18.38 -7.48
C LEU A 288 -5.40 17.55 -6.50
N ALA A 289 -5.68 17.69 -5.22
CA ALA A 289 -5.06 16.84 -4.21
C ALA A 289 -5.96 15.67 -3.83
N GLN A 290 -5.35 14.52 -3.62
CA GLN A 290 -6.01 13.30 -3.16
C GLN A 290 -5.26 12.66 -1.99
N GLY A 291 -6.00 12.08 -1.06
CA GLY A 291 -5.47 11.35 0.09
C GLY A 291 -5.18 9.88 -0.21
N THR A 292 -4.78 9.55 -1.43
CA THR A 292 -4.41 8.20 -1.85
C THR A 292 -3.23 7.70 -1.01
N ILE A 293 -3.35 6.52 -0.42
CA ILE A 293 -2.28 5.83 0.31
C ILE A 293 -1.72 4.67 -0.52
N TYR A 294 -0.59 4.11 -0.11
CA TYR A 294 0.07 3.05 -0.87
C TYR A 294 -0.78 1.78 -1.08
N PRO A 295 -1.58 1.29 -0.12
CA PRO A 295 -2.53 0.20 -0.34
C PRO A 295 -3.50 0.46 -1.49
N ASP A 296 -4.05 1.68 -1.61
CA ASP A 296 -4.95 2.05 -2.72
C ASP A 296 -4.24 1.94 -4.08
N VAL A 297 -2.94 2.27 -4.12
CA VAL A 297 -2.12 2.16 -5.33
C VAL A 297 -1.92 0.70 -5.72
N ILE A 298 -1.67 -0.19 -4.75
CA ILE A 298 -1.50 -1.63 -4.99
C ILE A 298 -2.81 -2.25 -5.47
N GLU A 299 -3.92 -2.03 -4.76
CA GLU A 299 -5.23 -2.56 -5.12
C GLU A 299 -5.67 -2.13 -6.51
N SER A 300 -5.39 -0.88 -6.88
CA SER A 300 -5.71 -0.36 -8.22
C SER A 300 -4.78 -0.87 -9.33
N SER A 301 -3.59 -1.39 -9.00
CA SER A 301 -2.66 -1.95 -9.99
C SER A 301 -2.85 -3.44 -10.25
N GLY A 302 -3.46 -4.18 -9.29
CA GLY A 302 -3.62 -5.64 -9.35
C GLY A 302 -4.87 -6.13 -10.07
N SER A 303 -5.81 -5.25 -10.41
CA SER A 303 -7.04 -5.65 -11.07
C SER A 303 -7.01 -5.29 -12.56
N GLU A 304 -6.80 -6.29 -13.42
CA GLU A 304 -7.09 -6.20 -14.86
C GLU A 304 -8.61 -6.07 -15.14
N SER A 305 -9.46 -6.13 -14.10
CA SER A 305 -10.89 -5.92 -14.24
C SER A 305 -11.20 -4.44 -14.47
N ASN A 306 -12.06 -4.16 -15.45
CA ASN A 306 -12.57 -2.82 -15.75
C ASN A 306 -13.14 -2.08 -14.53
N GLU A 307 -13.50 -2.79 -13.46
CA GLU A 307 -14.07 -2.25 -12.23
C GLU A 307 -13.06 -1.50 -11.35
N ALA A 308 -11.80 -1.93 -11.28
CA ALA A 308 -10.78 -1.19 -10.54
C ALA A 308 -10.23 0.02 -11.30
N ARG A 309 -10.28 -0.01 -12.64
CA ARG A 309 -10.13 1.20 -13.46
C ARG A 309 -11.26 2.20 -13.18
N VAL A 310 -12.45 1.71 -12.87
CA VAL A 310 -13.62 2.53 -12.50
C VAL A 310 -13.41 3.18 -11.13
N ILE A 311 -12.85 2.49 -10.13
CA ILE A 311 -12.52 3.10 -8.82
C ILE A 311 -11.44 4.19 -9.00
N LYS A 312 -10.43 3.96 -9.82
CA LYS A 312 -9.40 4.96 -10.15
C LYS A 312 -9.93 6.12 -10.98
N SER A 313 -10.92 5.87 -11.86
CA SER A 313 -11.62 6.91 -12.63
C SER A 313 -12.65 7.68 -11.81
N HIS A 314 -13.16 7.11 -10.71
CA HIS A 314 -14.06 7.81 -9.79
C HIS A 314 -13.31 8.75 -8.82
N HIS A 315 -12.01 8.51 -8.59
CA HIS A 315 -11.12 9.45 -7.91
C HIS A 315 -10.40 10.42 -8.87
N ASN A 316 -10.33 10.10 -10.15
CA ASN A 316 -9.97 11.05 -11.20
C ASN A 316 -11.28 11.73 -11.65
N VAL A 317 -11.42 12.99 -11.31
CA VAL A 317 -12.48 13.90 -11.70
C VAL A 317 -12.77 13.76 -13.21
N GLY A 318 -13.56 12.77 -13.55
CA GLY A 318 -13.85 12.38 -14.94
C GLY A 318 -14.91 13.26 -15.62
N GLY A 319 -15.40 14.30 -14.93
CA GLY A 319 -16.43 15.21 -15.38
C GLY A 319 -15.95 16.65 -15.57
N LEU A 320 -14.70 16.97 -15.21
CA LEU A 320 -14.18 18.31 -15.47
C LEU A 320 -14.07 18.55 -16.99
N PRO A 321 -14.47 19.74 -17.49
CA PRO A 321 -14.27 20.10 -18.88
C PRO A 321 -12.80 19.91 -19.28
N ASP A 322 -12.53 19.49 -20.53
CA ASP A 322 -11.17 19.31 -21.06
C ASP A 322 -10.27 20.52 -20.87
N GLU A 323 -10.86 21.68 -20.68
CA GLU A 323 -10.19 22.95 -20.38
C GLU A 323 -9.68 23.06 -18.94
N MET A 324 -10.17 22.21 -18.02
CA MET A 324 -9.75 22.15 -16.60
C MET A 324 -8.97 20.86 -16.29
N LYS A 325 -7.93 20.56 -17.06
CA LYS A 325 -6.99 19.49 -16.71
C LYS A 325 -6.20 19.90 -15.48
N LEU A 326 -6.61 19.35 -14.31
CA LEU A 326 -5.89 19.53 -13.06
C LEU A 326 -4.77 18.50 -12.97
N ASP A 327 -3.57 18.96 -12.61
CA ASP A 327 -2.47 18.07 -12.25
C ASP A 327 -2.75 17.44 -10.88
N LEU A 328 -2.37 16.19 -10.68
CA LEU A 328 -2.62 15.45 -9.45
C LEU A 328 -1.50 15.61 -8.44
N VAL A 329 -1.84 15.85 -7.17
CA VAL A 329 -0.92 15.86 -6.02
C VAL A 329 -1.39 14.85 -4.97
N GLU A 330 -0.59 13.83 -4.69
CA GLU A 330 -0.89 12.74 -3.76
C GLU A 330 0.16 12.68 -2.63
N PRO A 331 0.03 13.49 -1.57
CA PRO A 331 1.03 13.60 -0.52
C PRO A 331 1.29 12.30 0.27
N LEU A 332 0.30 11.40 0.30
CA LEU A 332 0.33 10.17 1.09
C LEU A 332 0.63 8.90 0.28
N SER A 333 0.77 8.98 -1.04
CA SER A 333 0.85 7.82 -1.94
C SER A 333 1.99 6.82 -1.67
N CYS A 334 2.97 7.19 -0.85
CA CYS A 334 4.08 6.32 -0.44
C CYS A 334 3.97 5.84 1.01
N LEU A 335 2.93 6.22 1.74
CA LEU A 335 2.77 5.86 3.14
C LEU A 335 1.98 4.56 3.25
N LEU A 336 2.59 3.57 3.89
CA LEU A 336 1.88 2.42 4.43
C LEU A 336 1.18 2.89 5.70
N TYR A 337 -0.14 2.92 5.64
CA TYR A 337 -0.96 3.40 6.72
C TYR A 337 -1.74 2.25 7.34
N THR A 338 -1.58 2.07 8.63
CA THR A 338 -2.47 1.26 9.44
C THR A 338 -3.13 2.18 10.44
N SER A 339 -4.34 2.65 10.16
CA SER A 339 -5.18 3.24 11.18
C SER A 339 -5.90 2.13 11.93
N PRO A 340 -5.86 2.10 13.27
CA PRO A 340 -6.79 1.26 13.99
C PRO A 340 -8.20 1.69 13.63
N SER A 341 -8.90 0.86 12.88
CA SER A 341 -10.32 1.06 12.60
C SER A 341 -11.07 0.93 13.94
N PRO A 342 -12.01 1.84 14.25
CA PRO A 342 -12.88 1.65 15.40
C PRO A 342 -13.80 0.41 15.27
N ARG A 343 -13.69 -0.33 14.17
CA ARG A 343 -14.41 -1.59 13.91
C ARG A 343 -13.54 -2.83 14.08
N ASP A 344 -12.24 -2.67 14.27
CA ASP A 344 -11.37 -3.78 14.63
C ASP A 344 -11.48 -3.98 16.13
N PRO A 345 -11.80 -5.23 16.60
CA PRO A 345 -12.03 -5.53 18.00
C PRO A 345 -10.78 -5.36 18.86
#